data_306a2de467a1ad8d9190ceaf74c84621
#
_entry.id   306a2de467a1ad8d9190ceaf74c84621
#
_cell.length_a   1.000
_cell.length_b   1.000
_cell.length_c   1.000
_cell.angle_alpha   90.00
_cell.angle_beta   90.00
_cell.angle_gamma   90.00
#
_symmetry.space_group_name_H-M   'P 1'
#
loop_
_entity.id
_entity.type
_entity.pdbx_description
1 polymer ?
#
loop_
_entity_poly.entity_id
_entity_poly.type
_entity_poly.pdbx_seq_one_letter_code
_entity_poly.pdbx_strand_id
1 'polypeptide(L)'
;MAGALVVLEGVEGAGKTTQVARLVARLRAGGRTAQSCREPGGTALGDAVRALLLAPDGDVAPEAEALLFFASRAQLVARVIVPALARGEVVVLDRFFLSSYAYQIAGRGLDRDRIRDANRLAVGGVRPDVTCVLDCPVTDGLARAGRRGATDRLEGAGDAFHARVAAAFAAALTPDWQATHPETGPIVRVEATGAPDEVEGRVARAVAAHVPALGAVLGVAEHAE
;
A
#
# COMPACT_ATOMS: atom_id res chain seq x y z
N MET A 1 6.57 22.51 -7.00
CA MET A 1 6.17 21.27 -7.70
C MET A 1 4.97 20.69 -6.95
N ALA A 2 4.03 20.04 -7.63
CA ALA A 2 2.90 19.39 -6.99
C ALA A 2 3.36 18.25 -6.06
N GLY A 3 2.59 17.99 -5.00
CA GLY A 3 2.76 16.80 -4.17
C GLY A 3 2.35 15.55 -4.93
N ALA A 4 2.83 14.39 -4.50
CA ALA A 4 2.47 13.10 -5.10
C ALA A 4 2.26 12.03 -4.02
N LEU A 5 1.24 11.18 -4.23
CA LEU A 5 0.96 10.01 -3.39
C LEU A 5 1.33 8.73 -4.14
N VAL A 6 2.39 8.08 -3.70
CA VAL A 6 2.85 6.79 -4.20
C VAL A 6 2.53 5.71 -3.18
N VAL A 7 1.85 4.65 -3.59
CA VAL A 7 1.46 3.56 -2.72
C VAL A 7 2.17 2.27 -3.12
N LEU A 8 2.70 1.53 -2.17
CA LEU A 8 3.21 0.18 -2.35
C LEU A 8 2.26 -0.82 -1.69
N GLU A 9 1.79 -1.77 -2.48
CA GLU A 9 0.86 -2.81 -2.09
C GLU A 9 1.42 -4.21 -2.38
N GLY A 10 0.74 -5.22 -1.96
CA GLY A 10 1.11 -6.62 -2.19
C GLY A 10 0.94 -7.50 -0.95
N VAL A 11 1.16 -8.79 -1.12
CA VAL A 11 1.02 -9.81 -0.06
C VAL A 11 1.99 -9.59 1.11
N GLU A 12 1.81 -10.36 2.20
CA GLU A 12 2.76 -10.33 3.32
C GLU A 12 4.16 -10.73 2.84
N GLY A 13 5.19 -10.09 3.42
CA GLY A 13 6.59 -10.37 3.07
C GLY A 13 7.05 -9.96 1.67
N ALA A 14 6.21 -9.28 0.86
CA ALA A 14 6.58 -8.81 -0.49
C ALA A 14 7.69 -7.74 -0.51
N GLY A 15 8.10 -7.22 0.65
CA GLY A 15 9.20 -6.25 0.74
C GLY A 15 8.75 -4.78 0.77
N LYS A 16 7.45 -4.49 0.89
CA LYS A 16 6.89 -3.13 0.87
C LYS A 16 7.65 -2.14 1.74
N THR A 17 7.79 -2.42 3.03
CA THR A 17 8.43 -1.53 4.00
C THR A 17 9.89 -1.20 3.61
N THR A 18 10.63 -2.18 3.09
CA THR A 18 11.98 -1.99 2.57
C THR A 18 11.98 -1.05 1.38
N GLN A 19 11.08 -1.27 0.42
CA GLN A 19 11.00 -0.48 -0.80
C GLN A 19 10.47 0.93 -0.55
N VAL A 20 9.54 1.11 0.39
CA VAL A 20 9.11 2.44 0.86
C VAL A 20 10.29 3.23 1.42
N ALA A 21 11.09 2.64 2.30
CA ALA A 21 12.24 3.32 2.88
C ALA A 21 13.28 3.71 1.82
N ARG A 22 13.56 2.80 0.87
CA ARG A 22 14.50 3.03 -0.24
C ARG A 22 14.02 4.12 -1.19
N LEU A 23 12.77 4.08 -1.60
CA LEU A 23 12.19 5.08 -2.49
C LEU A 23 12.21 6.47 -1.85
N VAL A 24 11.86 6.59 -0.57
CA VAL A 24 11.95 7.86 0.18
C VAL A 24 13.38 8.37 0.24
N ALA A 25 14.35 7.49 0.52
CA ALA A 25 15.77 7.87 0.56
C ALA A 25 16.25 8.40 -0.81
N ARG A 26 15.86 7.72 -1.90
CA ARG A 26 16.19 8.12 -3.27
C ARG A 26 15.57 9.46 -3.66
N LEU A 27 14.28 9.67 -3.34
CA LEU A 27 13.60 10.94 -3.58
C LEU A 27 14.28 12.10 -2.84
N ARG A 28 14.67 11.88 -1.58
CA ARG A 28 15.38 12.89 -0.78
C ARG A 28 16.78 13.17 -1.33
N ALA A 29 17.51 12.16 -1.74
CA ALA A 29 18.81 12.32 -2.38
C ALA A 29 18.72 13.13 -3.68
N GLY A 30 17.62 13.00 -4.42
CA GLY A 30 17.31 13.80 -5.61
C GLY A 30 16.71 15.18 -5.30
N GLY A 31 16.70 15.63 -4.03
CA GLY A 31 16.26 16.96 -3.63
C GLY A 31 14.75 17.14 -3.43
N ARG A 32 13.97 16.03 -3.39
CA ARG A 32 12.52 16.11 -3.10
C ARG A 32 12.24 15.92 -1.61
N THR A 33 11.39 16.79 -1.06
CA THR A 33 10.81 16.53 0.25
C THR A 33 9.86 15.34 0.12
N ALA A 34 10.19 14.26 0.84
CA ALA A 34 9.41 13.03 0.82
C ALA A 34 9.31 12.43 2.23
N GLN A 35 8.19 11.80 2.53
CA GLN A 35 7.97 11.09 3.79
C GLN A 35 7.36 9.71 3.54
N SER A 36 7.66 8.78 4.46
CA SER A 36 7.03 7.46 4.50
C SER A 36 5.89 7.43 5.49
N CYS A 37 4.81 6.75 5.12
CA CYS A 37 3.71 6.41 6.01
C CYS A 37 3.39 4.92 5.87
N ARG A 38 2.59 4.38 6.78
CA ARG A 38 2.10 2.99 6.71
C ARG A 38 0.68 2.90 7.22
N GLU A 39 -0.08 1.94 6.70
CA GLU A 39 -1.37 1.57 7.24
C GLU A 39 -1.39 0.13 7.79
N PRO A 40 -2.12 -0.12 8.89
CA PRO A 40 -2.65 0.90 9.81
C PRO A 40 -1.52 1.56 10.59
N GLY A 41 -1.65 2.85 10.95
CA GLY A 41 -0.64 3.57 11.72
C GLY A 41 -0.35 4.98 11.21
N GLY A 42 0.84 5.49 11.58
CA GLY A 42 1.35 6.79 11.14
C GLY A 42 0.77 8.01 11.85
N THR A 43 -0.07 7.80 12.85
CA THR A 43 -0.58 8.82 13.79
C THR A 43 -0.79 8.17 15.15
N ALA A 44 -0.87 8.94 16.23
CA ALA A 44 -1.11 8.39 17.57
C ALA A 44 -2.38 7.51 17.62
N LEU A 45 -3.49 7.96 17.00
CA LEU A 45 -4.70 7.16 16.88
C LEU A 45 -4.45 5.91 16.02
N GLY A 46 -3.83 6.07 14.86
CA GLY A 46 -3.56 4.96 13.95
C GLY A 46 -2.65 3.90 14.55
N ASP A 47 -1.65 4.30 15.34
CA ASP A 47 -0.74 3.36 16.01
C ASP A 47 -1.43 2.62 17.16
N ALA A 48 -2.33 3.27 17.90
CA ALA A 48 -3.18 2.62 18.89
C ALA A 48 -4.13 1.58 18.25
N VAL A 49 -4.76 1.95 17.12
CA VAL A 49 -5.59 1.04 16.33
C VAL A 49 -4.76 -0.13 15.78
N ARG A 50 -3.55 0.11 15.32
CA ARG A 50 -2.64 -0.94 14.85
C ARG A 50 -2.36 -1.97 15.96
N ALA A 51 -2.09 -1.51 17.17
CA ALA A 51 -1.85 -2.40 18.31
C ALA A 51 -3.05 -3.34 18.57
N LEU A 52 -4.28 -2.81 18.48
CA LEU A 52 -5.50 -3.62 18.62
C LEU A 52 -5.67 -4.61 17.47
N LEU A 53 -5.47 -4.18 16.22
CA LEU A 53 -5.68 -5.00 15.03
C LEU A 53 -4.71 -6.16 14.90
N LEU A 54 -3.46 -5.96 15.33
CA LEU A 54 -2.37 -6.94 15.16
C LEU A 54 -2.10 -7.78 16.41
N ALA A 55 -2.84 -7.55 17.52
CA ALA A 55 -2.70 -8.35 18.72
C ALA A 55 -2.94 -9.84 18.39
N PRO A 56 -2.00 -10.75 18.70
CA PRO A 56 -2.11 -12.17 18.30
C PRO A 56 -3.36 -12.86 18.84
N ASP A 57 -3.73 -12.54 20.09
CA ASP A 57 -4.87 -13.12 20.80
C ASP A 57 -6.15 -12.29 20.67
N GLY A 58 -6.16 -11.30 19.75
CA GLY A 58 -7.29 -10.40 19.56
C GLY A 58 -8.48 -11.09 18.89
N ASP A 59 -9.60 -11.19 19.60
CA ASP A 59 -10.90 -11.55 19.00
C ASP A 59 -11.56 -10.28 18.45
N VAL A 60 -11.42 -10.07 17.15
CA VAL A 60 -11.96 -8.91 16.45
C VAL A 60 -12.87 -9.38 15.31
N ALA A 61 -14.15 -9.07 15.40
CA ALA A 61 -15.12 -9.38 14.34
C ALA A 61 -14.70 -8.72 13.02
N PRO A 62 -14.95 -9.35 11.85
CA PRO A 62 -14.51 -8.83 10.55
C PRO A 62 -14.96 -7.40 10.26
N GLU A 63 -16.18 -7.03 10.62
CA GLU A 63 -16.71 -5.68 10.46
C GLU A 63 -16.01 -4.67 11.36
N ALA A 64 -15.72 -5.04 12.63
CA ALA A 64 -14.98 -4.20 13.56
C ALA A 64 -13.53 -4.01 13.08
N GLU A 65 -12.89 -5.07 12.55
CA GLU A 65 -11.57 -5.01 11.91
C GLU A 65 -11.58 -3.98 10.79
N ALA A 66 -12.54 -4.05 9.87
CA ALA A 66 -12.65 -3.13 8.74
C ALA A 66 -12.84 -1.68 9.20
N LEU A 67 -13.76 -1.43 10.15
CA LEU A 67 -14.01 -0.09 10.68
C LEU A 67 -12.78 0.51 11.37
N LEU A 68 -12.00 -0.29 12.08
CA LEU A 68 -10.75 0.15 12.70
C LEU A 68 -9.70 0.53 11.63
N PHE A 69 -9.56 -0.26 10.54
CA PHE A 69 -8.72 0.12 9.42
C PHE A 69 -9.14 1.47 8.83
N PHE A 70 -10.44 1.68 8.61
CA PHE A 70 -10.93 2.93 8.04
C PHE A 70 -10.77 4.11 9.00
N ALA A 71 -10.94 3.93 10.30
CA ALA A 71 -10.68 4.97 11.30
C ALA A 71 -9.20 5.41 11.29
N SER A 72 -8.28 4.44 11.26
CA SER A 72 -6.84 4.72 11.13
C SER A 72 -6.52 5.46 9.84
N ARG A 73 -7.08 5.02 8.71
CA ARG A 73 -6.92 5.65 7.39
C ARG A 73 -7.43 7.08 7.35
N ALA A 74 -8.65 7.31 7.81
CA ALA A 74 -9.24 8.65 7.85
C ALA A 74 -8.37 9.64 8.63
N GLN A 75 -7.83 9.21 9.76
CA GLN A 75 -6.93 10.02 10.59
C GLN A 75 -5.62 10.31 9.85
N LEU A 76 -5.01 9.30 9.21
CA LEU A 76 -3.76 9.44 8.45
C LEU A 76 -3.95 10.38 7.27
N VAL A 77 -5.04 10.22 6.50
CA VAL A 77 -5.36 11.09 5.37
C VAL A 77 -5.51 12.52 5.82
N ALA A 78 -6.34 12.79 6.83
CA ALA A 78 -6.66 14.15 7.26
C ALA A 78 -5.47 14.86 7.93
N ARG A 79 -4.63 14.15 8.67
CA ARG A 79 -3.58 14.77 9.50
C ARG A 79 -2.19 14.73 8.88
N VAL A 80 -1.95 13.81 7.93
CA VAL A 80 -0.62 13.61 7.36
C VAL A 80 -0.64 13.75 5.84
N ILE A 81 -1.46 12.94 5.14
CA ILE A 81 -1.37 12.87 3.67
C ILE A 81 -1.81 14.19 3.04
N VAL A 82 -3.03 14.66 3.31
CA VAL A 82 -3.56 15.90 2.71
C VAL A 82 -2.66 17.12 2.99
N PRO A 83 -2.22 17.36 4.24
CA PRO A 83 -1.31 18.46 4.50
C PRO A 83 0.05 18.35 3.79
N ALA A 84 0.61 17.15 3.68
CA ALA A 84 1.88 16.93 2.98
C ALA A 84 1.76 17.20 1.48
N LEU A 85 0.72 16.66 0.84
CA LEU A 85 0.45 16.90 -0.58
C LEU A 85 0.23 18.40 -0.86
N ALA A 86 -0.47 19.11 0.02
CA ALA A 86 -0.67 20.56 -0.09
C ALA A 86 0.63 21.36 -0.01
N ARG A 87 1.65 20.85 0.70
CA ARG A 87 3.00 21.45 0.75
C ARG A 87 3.87 21.06 -0.44
N GLY A 88 3.37 20.25 -1.37
CA GLY A 88 4.13 19.76 -2.52
C GLY A 88 5.09 18.60 -2.18
N GLU A 89 4.89 17.92 -1.06
CA GLU A 89 5.72 16.79 -0.64
C GLU A 89 5.29 15.49 -1.34
N VAL A 90 6.22 14.54 -1.44
CA VAL A 90 5.90 13.17 -1.89
C VAL A 90 5.62 12.31 -0.67
N VAL A 91 4.45 11.68 -0.65
CA VAL A 91 4.09 10.69 0.36
C VAL A 91 4.24 9.29 -0.24
N VAL A 92 5.08 8.45 0.37
CA VAL A 92 5.23 7.04 -0.02
C VAL A 92 4.61 6.18 1.07
N LEU A 93 3.60 5.41 0.71
CA LEU A 93 2.73 4.72 1.66
C LEU A 93 2.84 3.20 1.53
N ASP A 94 3.07 2.54 2.67
CA ASP A 94 3.00 1.07 2.80
C ASP A 94 1.55 0.70 3.10
N ARG A 95 0.85 0.16 2.13
CA ARG A 95 -0.58 -0.16 2.08
C ARG A 95 -1.52 1.05 2.11
N PHE A 96 -2.60 0.94 1.38
CA PHE A 96 -3.68 1.92 1.33
C PHE A 96 -4.99 1.24 0.93
N PHE A 97 -5.70 1.86 0.04
CA PHE A 97 -7.03 1.54 -0.42
C PHE A 97 -7.17 0.08 -0.91
N LEU A 98 -6.21 -0.38 -1.73
CA LEU A 98 -6.26 -1.69 -2.36
C LEU A 98 -6.16 -2.83 -1.35
N SER A 99 -5.44 -2.64 -0.24
CA SER A 99 -5.41 -3.60 0.86
C SER A 99 -6.81 -3.92 1.39
N SER A 100 -7.76 -2.96 1.42
CA SER A 100 -9.12 -3.24 1.90
C SER A 100 -9.92 -4.12 0.94
N TYR A 101 -9.69 -4.01 -0.37
CA TYR A 101 -10.27 -4.94 -1.34
C TYR A 101 -9.71 -6.36 -1.17
N ALA A 102 -8.42 -6.47 -0.93
CA ALA A 102 -7.77 -7.76 -0.78
C ALA A 102 -8.12 -8.44 0.57
N TYR A 103 -8.01 -7.71 1.67
CA TYR A 103 -8.13 -8.29 3.01
C TYR A 103 -9.59 -8.34 3.51
N GLN A 104 -10.33 -7.22 3.46
CA GLN A 104 -11.67 -7.15 4.02
C GLN A 104 -12.72 -7.75 3.06
N ILE A 105 -12.64 -7.46 1.76
CA ILE A 105 -13.60 -8.03 0.80
C ILE A 105 -13.23 -9.47 0.48
N ALA A 106 -12.10 -9.72 -0.17
CA ALA A 106 -11.75 -11.07 -0.62
C ALA A 106 -11.34 -11.99 0.53
N GLY A 107 -10.53 -11.51 1.46
CA GLY A 107 -10.04 -12.27 2.61
C GLY A 107 -11.14 -12.61 3.61
N ARG A 108 -11.89 -11.61 4.11
CA ARG A 108 -12.94 -11.78 5.12
C ARG A 108 -14.33 -12.05 4.55
N GLY A 109 -14.55 -11.83 3.24
CA GLY A 109 -15.85 -12.02 2.60
C GLY A 109 -16.85 -10.92 2.90
N LEU A 110 -16.41 -9.74 3.29
CA LEU A 110 -17.30 -8.61 3.57
C LEU A 110 -17.90 -8.04 2.28
N ASP A 111 -19.08 -7.44 2.42
CA ASP A 111 -19.81 -6.83 1.31
C ASP A 111 -19.00 -5.73 0.63
N ARG A 112 -18.81 -5.86 -0.68
CA ARG A 112 -17.94 -4.99 -1.48
C ARG A 112 -18.40 -3.54 -1.45
N ASP A 113 -19.69 -3.29 -1.61
CA ASP A 113 -20.18 -1.93 -1.77
C ASP A 113 -20.10 -1.17 -0.45
N ARG A 114 -20.42 -1.84 0.67
CA ARG A 114 -20.24 -1.25 2.02
C ARG A 114 -18.78 -0.92 2.32
N ILE A 115 -17.85 -1.82 2.01
CA ILE A 115 -16.42 -1.59 2.20
C ILE A 115 -15.93 -0.44 1.31
N ARG A 116 -16.39 -0.39 0.07
CA ARG A 116 -16.06 0.68 -0.87
C ARG A 116 -16.54 2.04 -0.38
N ASP A 117 -17.77 2.13 0.11
CA ASP A 117 -18.35 3.39 0.65
C ASP A 117 -17.63 3.84 1.92
N ALA A 118 -17.32 2.92 2.85
CA ALA A 118 -16.54 3.23 4.03
C ALA A 118 -15.12 3.70 3.68
N ASN A 119 -14.49 3.08 2.68
CA ASN A 119 -13.20 3.52 2.14
C ASN A 119 -13.28 4.94 1.56
N ARG A 120 -14.31 5.24 0.75
CA ARG A 120 -14.52 6.58 0.18
C ARG A 120 -14.68 7.65 1.26
N LEU A 121 -15.44 7.34 2.32
CA LEU A 121 -15.55 8.23 3.48
C LEU A 121 -14.19 8.46 4.13
N ALA A 122 -13.40 7.42 4.34
CA ALA A 122 -12.11 7.50 5.01
C ALA A 122 -11.07 8.30 4.22
N VAL A 123 -11.07 8.20 2.89
CA VAL A 123 -10.04 8.87 2.06
C VAL A 123 -10.42 10.28 1.63
N GLY A 124 -11.69 10.70 1.76
CA GLY A 124 -12.13 12.07 1.45
C GLY A 124 -11.79 12.53 0.03
N GLY A 125 -11.77 11.63 -0.95
CA GLY A 125 -11.40 11.93 -2.34
C GLY A 125 -9.91 11.88 -2.67
N VAL A 126 -9.03 11.63 -1.69
CA VAL A 126 -7.60 11.39 -1.95
C VAL A 126 -7.43 10.12 -2.78
N ARG A 127 -6.65 10.21 -3.84
CA ARG A 127 -6.36 9.11 -4.75
C ARG A 127 -4.86 9.00 -4.99
N PRO A 128 -4.29 7.79 -5.03
CA PRO A 128 -2.89 7.61 -5.42
C PRO A 128 -2.61 8.08 -6.84
N ASP A 129 -1.45 8.69 -7.05
CA ASP A 129 -0.92 8.95 -8.39
C ASP A 129 -0.43 7.67 -9.05
N VAL A 130 0.06 6.72 -8.24
CA VAL A 130 0.35 5.35 -8.65
C VAL A 130 0.32 4.40 -7.45
N THR A 131 -0.22 3.20 -7.68
CA THR A 131 -0.16 2.06 -6.75
C THR A 131 0.71 0.97 -7.37
N CYS A 132 1.89 0.72 -6.78
CA CYS A 132 2.80 -0.34 -7.20
C CYS A 132 2.48 -1.62 -6.40
N VAL A 133 1.95 -2.63 -7.07
CA VAL A 133 1.74 -3.96 -6.46
C VAL A 133 3.04 -4.74 -6.59
N LEU A 134 3.70 -4.97 -5.46
CA LEU A 134 4.89 -5.81 -5.35
C LEU A 134 4.49 -7.27 -5.49
N ASP A 135 4.72 -7.82 -6.68
CA ASP A 135 4.34 -9.18 -7.05
C ASP A 135 5.46 -10.15 -6.72
N CYS A 136 5.19 -11.06 -5.78
CA CYS A 136 6.07 -12.17 -5.44
C CYS A 136 5.23 -13.42 -5.13
N PRO A 137 5.80 -14.63 -5.29
CA PRO A 137 5.13 -15.85 -4.86
C PRO A 137 4.70 -15.76 -3.38
N VAL A 138 3.47 -16.15 -3.09
CA VAL A 138 2.90 -16.08 -1.72
C VAL A 138 3.77 -16.86 -0.73
N THR A 139 4.26 -18.04 -1.16
CA THR A 139 5.16 -18.89 -0.37
C THR A 139 6.42 -18.18 0.06
N ASP A 140 7.02 -17.40 -0.86
CA ASP A 140 8.25 -16.65 -0.59
C ASP A 140 7.97 -15.47 0.36
N GLY A 141 6.83 -14.82 0.16
CA GLY A 141 6.37 -13.75 1.02
C GLY A 141 6.15 -14.22 2.47
N LEU A 142 5.37 -15.28 2.65
CA LEU A 142 5.10 -15.86 3.97
C LEU A 142 6.38 -16.38 4.64
N ALA A 143 7.28 -17.02 3.89
CA ALA A 143 8.57 -17.46 4.42
C ALA A 143 9.44 -16.29 4.91
N ARG A 144 9.41 -15.14 4.21
CA ARG A 144 10.10 -13.92 4.64
C ARG A 144 9.42 -13.27 5.86
N ALA A 145 8.08 -13.29 5.93
CA ALA A 145 7.33 -12.79 7.07
C ALA A 145 7.64 -13.60 8.34
N GLY A 146 7.59 -14.92 8.27
CA GLY A 146 7.87 -15.81 9.40
C GLY A 146 9.29 -15.69 9.98
N ARG A 147 10.27 -15.22 9.19
CA ARG A 147 11.65 -14.96 9.70
C ARG A 147 11.75 -13.70 10.56
N ARG A 148 10.73 -12.83 10.58
CA ARG A 148 10.77 -11.54 11.30
C ARG A 148 10.34 -11.65 12.77
N GLY A 149 9.83 -12.79 13.20
CA GLY A 149 9.43 -13.02 14.59
C GLY A 149 7.98 -13.48 14.73
N ALA A 150 7.33 -13.12 15.84
CA ALA A 150 5.98 -13.55 16.13
C ALA A 150 4.99 -13.13 15.02
N THR A 151 4.18 -14.08 14.59
CA THR A 151 3.11 -13.91 13.61
C THR A 151 2.00 -13.07 14.20
N ASP A 152 1.58 -12.02 13.52
CA ASP A 152 0.41 -11.25 13.94
C ASP A 152 -0.91 -11.98 13.56
N ARG A 153 -2.04 -11.43 14.04
CA ARG A 153 -3.37 -12.02 13.82
C ARG A 153 -3.74 -12.15 12.33
N LEU A 154 -3.30 -11.26 11.48
CA LEU A 154 -3.59 -11.32 10.05
C LEU A 154 -2.65 -12.28 9.33
N GLU A 155 -1.38 -12.31 9.71
CA GLU A 155 -0.41 -13.29 9.20
C GLU A 155 -0.82 -14.73 9.60
N GLY A 156 -1.44 -14.91 10.78
CA GLY A 156 -1.96 -16.18 11.28
C GLY A 156 -3.31 -16.62 10.71
N ALA A 157 -3.92 -15.89 9.77
CA ALA A 157 -5.28 -16.14 9.29
C ALA A 157 -5.46 -17.41 8.40
N GLY A 158 -4.37 -18.12 8.10
CA GLY A 158 -4.35 -19.39 7.38
C GLY A 158 -4.25 -19.27 5.86
N ASP A 159 -3.84 -20.37 5.24
CA ASP A 159 -3.47 -20.42 3.81
C ASP A 159 -4.62 -20.03 2.87
N ALA A 160 -5.84 -20.47 3.16
CA ALA A 160 -7.00 -20.14 2.34
C ALA A 160 -7.32 -18.64 2.33
N PHE A 161 -7.08 -17.94 3.44
CA PHE A 161 -7.21 -16.49 3.53
C PHE A 161 -6.14 -15.81 2.67
N HIS A 162 -4.88 -16.18 2.80
CA HIS A 162 -3.79 -15.63 2.04
C HIS A 162 -3.90 -15.90 0.53
N ALA A 163 -4.43 -17.07 0.14
CA ALA A 163 -4.71 -17.37 -1.27
C ALA A 163 -5.77 -16.40 -1.85
N ARG A 164 -6.86 -16.12 -1.11
CA ARG A 164 -7.87 -15.14 -1.55
C ARG A 164 -7.31 -13.72 -1.64
N VAL A 165 -6.50 -13.32 -0.68
CA VAL A 165 -5.82 -12.01 -0.70
C VAL A 165 -4.91 -11.87 -1.91
N ALA A 166 -4.10 -12.88 -2.21
CA ALA A 166 -3.21 -12.87 -3.38
C ALA A 166 -4.00 -12.82 -4.69
N ALA A 167 -5.07 -13.61 -4.80
CA ALA A 167 -5.94 -13.58 -5.98
C ALA A 167 -6.58 -12.19 -6.19
N ALA A 168 -6.94 -11.48 -5.12
CA ALA A 168 -7.47 -10.13 -5.20
C ALA A 168 -6.42 -9.11 -5.70
N PHE A 169 -5.17 -9.19 -5.25
CA PHE A 169 -4.08 -8.37 -5.79
C PHE A 169 -3.83 -8.67 -7.27
N ALA A 170 -3.85 -9.94 -7.67
CA ALA A 170 -3.71 -10.33 -9.07
C ALA A 170 -4.87 -9.80 -9.94
N ALA A 171 -6.11 -9.89 -9.45
CA ALA A 171 -7.27 -9.34 -10.14
C ALA A 171 -7.17 -7.82 -10.34
N ALA A 172 -6.68 -7.08 -9.35
CA ALA A 172 -6.53 -5.63 -9.41
C ALA A 172 -5.52 -5.17 -10.48
N LEU A 173 -4.64 -6.05 -10.95
CA LEU A 173 -3.70 -5.78 -12.04
C LEU A 173 -4.34 -5.85 -13.42
N THR A 174 -5.59 -6.33 -13.53
CA THR A 174 -6.28 -6.44 -14.82
C THR A 174 -6.91 -5.11 -15.24
N PRO A 175 -6.92 -4.77 -16.54
CA PRO A 175 -7.54 -3.55 -17.04
C PRO A 175 -9.03 -3.45 -16.68
N ASP A 176 -9.78 -4.55 -16.77
CA ASP A 176 -11.22 -4.58 -16.47
C ASP A 176 -11.51 -4.23 -15.00
N TRP A 177 -10.70 -4.75 -14.09
CA TRP A 177 -10.82 -4.41 -12.68
C TRP A 177 -10.54 -2.91 -12.44
N GLN A 178 -9.46 -2.38 -13.00
CA GLN A 178 -9.07 -0.98 -12.86
C GLN A 178 -10.12 -0.04 -13.46
N ALA A 179 -10.72 -0.39 -14.59
CA ALA A 179 -11.79 0.41 -15.21
C ALA A 179 -13.01 0.58 -14.32
N THR A 180 -13.31 -0.42 -13.46
CA THR A 180 -14.43 -0.39 -12.51
C THR A 180 -14.09 0.18 -11.13
N HIS A 181 -12.81 0.47 -10.88
CA HIS A 181 -12.29 0.97 -9.59
C HIS A 181 -11.39 2.21 -9.75
N PRO A 182 -11.88 3.28 -10.39
CA PRO A 182 -11.06 4.47 -10.70
C PRO A 182 -10.53 5.18 -9.45
N GLU A 183 -11.13 4.94 -8.29
CA GLU A 183 -10.73 5.50 -7.00
C GLU A 183 -9.37 4.99 -6.50
N THR A 184 -8.89 3.87 -7.01
CA THR A 184 -7.60 3.30 -6.60
C THR A 184 -6.39 3.96 -7.27
N GLY A 185 -6.63 4.83 -8.26
CA GLY A 185 -5.58 5.35 -9.12
C GLY A 185 -5.01 4.28 -10.07
N PRO A 186 -4.01 4.61 -10.88
CA PRO A 186 -3.30 3.63 -11.70
C PRO A 186 -2.64 2.57 -10.85
N ILE A 187 -2.84 1.29 -11.20
CA ILE A 187 -2.21 0.15 -10.52
C ILE A 187 -1.22 -0.49 -11.48
N VAL A 188 0.01 -0.67 -11.03
CA VAL A 188 1.08 -1.26 -11.83
C VAL A 188 1.73 -2.44 -11.12
N ARG A 189 2.02 -3.51 -11.86
CA ARG A 189 2.79 -4.65 -11.37
C ARG A 189 4.26 -4.30 -11.26
N VAL A 190 4.88 -4.61 -10.13
CA VAL A 190 6.33 -4.57 -9.95
C VAL A 190 6.80 -5.93 -9.47
N GLU A 191 7.60 -6.62 -10.28
CA GLU A 191 8.21 -7.87 -9.89
C GLU A 191 9.10 -7.67 -8.66
N ALA A 192 8.80 -8.38 -7.56
CA ALA A 192 9.45 -8.24 -6.26
C ALA A 192 10.37 -9.43 -5.92
N THR A 193 10.87 -10.10 -6.95
CA THR A 193 11.92 -11.13 -6.86
C THR A 193 13.30 -10.53 -7.10
N GLY A 194 14.34 -11.18 -6.56
CA GLY A 194 15.74 -10.71 -6.67
C GLY A 194 16.21 -9.88 -5.49
N ALA A 195 17.32 -9.20 -5.69
CA ALA A 195 17.94 -8.36 -4.66
C ALA A 195 17.12 -7.09 -4.39
N PRO A 196 17.14 -6.55 -3.15
CA PRO A 196 16.39 -5.33 -2.83
C PRO A 196 16.71 -4.13 -3.73
N ASP A 197 17.94 -4.00 -4.24
CA ASP A 197 18.35 -2.93 -5.14
C ASP A 197 17.72 -3.07 -6.54
N GLU A 198 17.59 -4.29 -7.04
CA GLU A 198 16.93 -4.56 -8.31
C GLU A 198 15.44 -4.22 -8.26
N VAL A 199 14.78 -4.62 -7.15
CA VAL A 199 13.38 -4.29 -6.92
C VAL A 199 13.18 -2.79 -6.79
N GLU A 200 14.07 -2.10 -6.09
CA GLU A 200 14.06 -0.64 -5.95
C GLU A 200 14.14 0.06 -7.31
N GLY A 201 15.04 -0.40 -8.18
CA GLY A 201 15.14 0.12 -9.55
C GLY A 201 13.86 -0.08 -10.36
N ARG A 202 13.15 -1.23 -10.20
CA ARG A 202 11.85 -1.48 -10.85
C ARG A 202 10.75 -0.56 -10.28
N VAL A 203 10.71 -0.37 -8.96
CA VAL A 203 9.78 0.57 -8.31
C VAL A 203 10.01 1.99 -8.80
N ALA A 204 11.26 2.45 -8.85
CA ALA A 204 11.61 3.79 -9.31
C ALA A 204 11.15 4.03 -10.77
N ARG A 205 11.37 3.06 -11.66
CA ARG A 205 10.89 3.15 -13.06
C ARG A 205 9.37 3.18 -13.14
N ALA A 206 8.67 2.33 -12.38
CA ALA A 206 7.22 2.32 -12.35
C ALA A 206 6.63 3.65 -11.86
N VAL A 207 7.22 4.23 -10.82
CA VAL A 207 6.82 5.54 -10.30
C VAL A 207 7.11 6.65 -11.33
N ALA A 208 8.29 6.67 -11.95
CA ALA A 208 8.64 7.68 -12.95
C ALA A 208 7.71 7.65 -14.17
N ALA A 209 7.29 6.48 -14.61
CA ALA A 209 6.36 6.32 -15.73
C ALA A 209 4.96 6.90 -15.46
N HIS A 210 4.50 6.86 -14.19
CA HIS A 210 3.16 7.34 -13.79
C HIS A 210 3.18 8.73 -13.17
N VAL A 211 4.33 9.16 -12.66
CA VAL A 211 4.56 10.49 -12.09
C VAL A 211 5.79 11.11 -12.75
N PRO A 212 5.69 11.56 -14.01
CA PRO A 212 6.86 12.05 -14.80
C PRO A 212 7.67 13.13 -14.10
N ALA A 213 7.01 13.97 -13.29
CA ALA A 213 7.69 15.01 -12.48
C ALA A 213 8.72 14.45 -11.48
N LEU A 214 8.72 13.15 -11.22
CA LEU A 214 9.69 12.47 -10.36
C LEU A 214 10.79 11.74 -11.15
N GLY A 215 10.70 11.64 -12.49
CA GLY A 215 11.62 10.88 -13.33
C GLY A 215 13.08 11.30 -13.16
N ALA A 216 13.38 12.58 -13.35
CA ALA A 216 14.73 13.11 -13.17
C ALA A 216 15.26 12.91 -11.74
N VAL A 217 14.42 13.12 -10.74
CA VAL A 217 14.75 12.95 -9.31
C VAL A 217 15.09 11.49 -8.98
N LEU A 218 14.38 10.56 -9.60
CA LEU A 218 14.60 9.13 -9.43
C LEU A 218 15.79 8.61 -10.28
N GLY A 219 16.43 9.47 -11.08
CA GLY A 219 17.52 9.07 -11.96
C GLY A 219 17.08 8.05 -13.03
N VAL A 220 15.81 8.10 -13.41
CA VAL A 220 15.25 7.32 -14.52
C VAL A 220 15.28 8.22 -15.74
N ALA A 221 16.14 7.90 -16.73
CA ALA A 221 16.19 8.64 -17.98
C ALA A 221 14.81 8.54 -18.68
N GLU A 222 14.31 9.65 -19.20
CA GLU A 222 13.20 9.62 -20.14
C GLU A 222 13.65 8.81 -21.34
N HIS A 223 13.04 7.63 -21.57
CA HIS A 223 13.12 6.99 -22.85
C HIS A 223 12.20 7.80 -23.76
N ALA A 224 12.83 8.73 -24.55
CA ALA A 224 12.17 9.30 -25.71
C ALA A 224 11.89 8.13 -26.67
N GLU A 225 10.61 7.78 -26.83
CA GLU A 225 10.13 7.03 -27.98
C GLU A 225 10.05 7.96 -29.20
#